data_44f5809d5bc7334e5b6cfb88e1d4bc28
#
_entry.id   44f5809d5bc7334e5b6cfb88e1d4bc28
#
_cell.length_a   1.000
_cell.length_b   1.000
_cell.length_c   1.000
_cell.angle_alpha   90.00
_cell.angle_beta   90.00
_cell.angle_gamma   90.00
#
_symmetry.space_group_name_H-M   'P 1'
#
loop_
_entity.id
_entity.type
_entity.pdbx_description
1 polymer ?
#
loop_
_entity_poly.entity_id
_entity_poly.type
_entity_poly.pdbx_seq_one_letter_code
_entity_poly.pdbx_strand_id
1 'polypeptide(L)'
;GVAAAMAASAAAELMGGTPEQCLSAASSVLMNMLGLVCDPIGGLVECPCQGRNAAGAAIAITAAEMALSGILQIIPFDEMLDTMYSVGKKMPAELRETALGGCAATPTGCAFACGKLKLTSPSHKAM
;
A
#
# COMPACT_ATOMS: atom_id res chain seq x y z
N GLY A 1 -3.34 0.06 -0.25
CA GLY A 1 -3.68 1.38 0.33
C GLY A 1 -4.89 1.33 1.25
N VAL A 2 -5.96 0.64 0.85
CA VAL A 2 -7.22 0.63 1.64
C VAL A 2 -7.01 0.01 3.03
N ALA A 3 -6.37 -1.14 3.12
CA ALA A 3 -6.09 -1.78 4.42
C ALA A 3 -5.23 -0.88 5.33
N ALA A 4 -4.26 -0.16 4.76
CA ALA A 4 -3.45 0.78 5.52
C ALA A 4 -4.27 2.00 5.99
N ALA A 5 -5.23 2.48 5.20
CA ALA A 5 -6.15 3.54 5.61
C ALA A 5 -7.07 3.11 6.76
N MET A 6 -7.61 1.88 6.69
CA MET A 6 -8.36 1.28 7.80
C MET A 6 -7.51 1.17 9.08
N ALA A 7 -6.26 0.72 8.94
CA ALA A 7 -5.33 0.61 10.05
C ALA A 7 -4.99 1.99 10.67
N ALA A 8 -4.84 3.02 9.86
CA ALA A 8 -4.57 4.38 10.33
C ALA A 8 -5.74 4.94 11.16
N SER A 9 -6.97 4.76 10.66
CA SER A 9 -8.18 5.17 11.40
C SER A 9 -8.29 4.41 12.73
N ALA A 10 -8.13 3.10 12.71
CA ALA A 10 -8.19 2.27 13.92
C ALA A 10 -7.08 2.63 14.93
N ALA A 11 -5.85 2.89 14.46
CA ALA A 11 -4.75 3.31 15.32
C ALA A 11 -5.05 4.66 15.97
N ALA A 12 -5.56 5.64 15.21
CA ALA A 12 -5.95 6.93 15.76
C ALA A 12 -7.03 6.79 16.84
N GLU A 13 -8.05 5.96 16.61
CA GLU A 13 -9.12 5.68 17.58
C GLU A 13 -8.59 5.03 18.85
N LEU A 14 -7.77 3.98 18.72
CA LEU A 14 -7.14 3.28 19.85
C LEU A 14 -6.25 4.19 20.69
N MET A 15 -5.68 5.21 20.09
CA MET A 15 -4.85 6.23 20.75
C MET A 15 -5.67 7.40 21.30
N GLY A 16 -7.00 7.34 21.26
CA GLY A 16 -7.91 8.33 21.83
C GLY A 16 -8.26 9.48 20.91
N GLY A 17 -8.08 9.32 19.60
CA GLY A 17 -8.42 10.32 18.59
C GLY A 17 -9.94 10.52 18.44
N THR A 18 -10.31 11.72 18.03
CA THR A 18 -11.69 12.04 17.67
C THR A 18 -12.09 11.39 16.33
N PRO A 19 -13.38 11.22 16.01
CA PRO A 19 -13.81 10.73 14.71
C PRO A 19 -13.22 11.51 13.54
N GLU A 20 -13.07 12.82 13.68
CA GLU A 20 -12.45 13.67 12.66
C GLU A 20 -10.97 13.32 12.46
N GLN A 21 -10.22 13.10 13.53
CA GLN A 21 -8.83 12.69 13.47
C GLN A 21 -8.68 11.29 12.85
N CYS A 22 -9.59 10.37 13.16
CA CYS A 22 -9.61 9.03 12.57
C CYS A 22 -9.81 9.08 11.05
N LEU A 23 -10.79 9.86 10.57
CA LEU A 23 -11.03 10.04 9.15
C LEU A 23 -9.90 10.79 8.45
N SER A 24 -9.30 11.78 9.12
CA SER A 24 -8.13 12.50 8.61
C SER A 24 -6.92 11.58 8.45
N ALA A 25 -6.67 10.70 9.40
CA ALA A 25 -5.60 9.70 9.32
C ALA A 25 -5.82 8.76 8.12
N ALA A 26 -7.04 8.27 7.92
CA ALA A 26 -7.39 7.44 6.77
C ALA A 26 -7.23 8.18 5.45
N SER A 27 -7.70 9.43 5.36
CA SER A 27 -7.52 10.28 4.17
C SER A 27 -6.03 10.50 3.84
N SER A 28 -5.21 10.75 4.85
CA SER A 28 -3.75 10.89 4.69
C SER A 28 -3.13 9.67 4.04
N VAL A 29 -3.48 8.47 4.48
CA VAL A 29 -2.97 7.23 3.89
C VAL A 29 -3.39 7.08 2.44
N LEU A 30 -4.68 7.30 2.12
CA LEU A 30 -5.17 7.21 0.74
C LEU A 30 -4.45 8.19 -0.17
N MET A 31 -4.23 9.41 0.29
CA MET A 31 -3.51 10.44 -0.45
C MET A 31 -2.07 10.04 -0.74
N ASN A 32 -1.35 9.52 0.25
CA ASN A 32 0.05 9.11 0.11
C ASN A 32 0.24 7.82 -0.70
N MET A 33 -0.78 6.98 -0.80
CA MET A 33 -0.75 5.73 -1.56
C MET A 33 -1.58 5.79 -2.85
N LEU A 34 -1.98 6.99 -3.27
CA LEU A 34 -2.78 7.20 -4.47
C LEU A 34 -2.02 6.76 -5.73
N GLY A 35 -2.65 5.92 -6.55
CA GLY A 35 -2.05 5.41 -7.77
C GLY A 35 -0.99 4.32 -7.55
N LEU A 36 -0.90 3.74 -6.37
CA LEU A 36 -0.03 2.60 -6.13
C LEU A 36 -0.46 1.41 -7.01
N VAL A 37 0.44 0.99 -7.89
CA VAL A 37 0.17 -0.09 -8.85
C VAL A 37 0.09 -1.46 -8.15
N CYS A 38 -0.65 -2.38 -8.78
CA CYS A 38 -0.73 -3.78 -8.37
C CYS A 38 -0.09 -4.65 -9.45
N ASP A 39 1.15 -5.06 -9.23
CA ASP A 39 2.03 -5.69 -10.20
C ASP A 39 2.78 -6.92 -9.63
N PRO A 40 2.04 -7.92 -9.08
CA PRO A 40 2.65 -9.05 -8.40
C PRO A 40 3.48 -9.91 -9.35
N ILE A 41 4.73 -10.20 -8.97
CA ILE A 41 5.64 -11.02 -9.75
C ILE A 41 5.11 -12.45 -9.81
N GLY A 42 4.95 -12.99 -11.01
CA GLY A 42 4.40 -14.32 -11.24
C GLY A 42 2.93 -14.47 -10.83
N GLY A 43 2.21 -13.37 -10.58
CA GLY A 43 0.85 -13.38 -10.06
C GLY A 43 0.73 -13.77 -8.57
N LEU A 44 1.86 -13.93 -7.88
CA LEU A 44 1.91 -14.30 -6.47
C LEU A 44 1.93 -13.06 -5.58
N VAL A 45 1.07 -13.04 -4.55
CA VAL A 45 0.96 -11.91 -3.61
C VAL A 45 2.08 -11.98 -2.54
N GLU A 46 3.31 -12.09 -2.99
CA GLU A 46 4.51 -12.13 -2.17
C GLU A 46 5.41 -10.93 -2.46
N CYS A 47 5.88 -10.82 -3.70
CA CYS A 47 6.74 -9.73 -4.12
C CYS A 47 6.07 -8.91 -5.23
N PRO A 48 5.96 -7.58 -5.07
CA PRO A 48 6.45 -6.73 -3.98
C PRO A 48 5.48 -6.56 -2.79
N CYS A 49 4.39 -7.33 -2.72
CA CYS A 49 3.26 -7.08 -1.82
C CYS A 49 3.64 -7.10 -0.33
N GLN A 50 4.52 -8.02 0.11
CA GLN A 50 4.99 -8.06 1.50
C GLN A 50 5.66 -6.75 1.92
N GLY A 51 6.57 -6.24 1.08
CA GLY A 51 7.25 -4.97 1.33
C GLY A 51 6.29 -3.78 1.32
N ARG A 52 5.31 -3.77 0.40
CA ARG A 52 4.27 -2.73 0.35
C ARG A 52 3.34 -2.77 1.56
N ASN A 53 3.02 -3.95 2.07
CA ASN A 53 2.23 -4.09 3.30
C ASN A 53 3.01 -3.57 4.52
N ALA A 54 4.29 -3.88 4.62
CA ALA A 54 5.15 -3.34 5.68
C ALA A 54 5.24 -1.81 5.62
N ALA A 55 5.45 -1.25 4.43
CA ALA A 55 5.44 0.21 4.22
C ALA A 55 4.06 0.80 4.56
N GLY A 56 2.97 0.13 4.17
CA GLY A 56 1.61 0.54 4.51
C GLY A 56 1.35 0.60 6.02
N ALA A 57 1.87 -0.36 6.77
CA ALA A 57 1.77 -0.35 8.23
C ALA A 57 2.52 0.85 8.85
N ALA A 58 3.72 1.15 8.38
CA ALA A 58 4.49 2.31 8.83
C ALA A 58 3.77 3.63 8.51
N ILE A 59 3.23 3.76 7.28
CA ILE A 59 2.45 4.94 6.88
C ILE A 59 1.20 5.10 7.74
N ALA A 60 0.51 3.99 8.09
CA ALA A 60 -0.69 4.03 8.92
C ALA A 60 -0.42 4.62 10.31
N ILE A 61 0.64 4.18 10.98
CA ILE A 61 1.04 4.72 12.29
C ILE A 61 1.42 6.19 12.18
N THR A 62 2.23 6.55 11.17
CA THR A 62 2.61 7.95 10.95
C THR A 62 1.41 8.86 10.71
N ALA A 63 0.43 8.40 9.91
CA ALA A 63 -0.79 9.15 9.62
C ALA A 63 -1.65 9.35 10.88
N ALA A 64 -1.75 8.33 11.75
CA ALA A 64 -2.44 8.42 13.03
C ALA A 64 -1.78 9.46 13.94
N GLU A 65 -0.46 9.40 14.11
CA GLU A 65 0.31 10.36 14.91
C GLU A 65 0.16 11.80 14.39
N MET A 66 0.20 12.00 13.08
CA MET A 66 -0.01 13.32 12.47
C MET A 66 -1.41 13.87 12.82
N ALA A 67 -2.45 13.07 12.64
CA ALA A 67 -3.82 13.48 12.94
C ALA A 67 -4.01 13.79 14.42
N LEU A 68 -3.47 12.97 15.32
CA LEU A 68 -3.51 13.18 16.77
C LEU A 68 -2.75 14.43 17.20
N SER A 69 -1.68 14.79 16.49
CA SER A 69 -0.92 16.02 16.70
C SER A 69 -1.62 17.27 16.12
N GLY A 70 -2.81 17.14 15.55
CA GLY A 70 -3.57 18.24 14.98
C GLY A 70 -3.24 18.57 13.52
N ILE A 71 -2.43 17.75 12.85
CA ILE A 71 -2.15 17.88 11.42
C ILE A 71 -3.24 17.16 10.64
N LEU A 72 -4.36 17.85 10.42
CA LEU A 72 -5.50 17.31 9.69
C LEU A 72 -5.36 17.50 8.18
N GLN A 73 -5.94 16.58 7.42
CA GLN A 73 -5.91 16.65 5.96
C GLN A 73 -6.95 17.62 5.43
N ILE A 74 -6.56 18.36 4.38
CA ILE A 74 -7.46 19.34 3.73
C ILE A 74 -8.55 18.63 2.94
N ILE A 75 -8.23 17.48 2.32
CA ILE A 75 -9.19 16.70 1.53
C ILE A 75 -9.93 15.74 2.47
N PRO A 76 -11.27 15.88 2.60
CA PRO A 76 -12.08 14.97 3.41
C PRO A 76 -11.97 13.52 2.91
N PHE A 77 -12.22 12.58 3.81
CA PHE A 77 -12.12 11.16 3.52
C PHE A 77 -13.00 10.71 2.35
N ASP A 78 -14.24 11.20 2.27
CA ASP A 78 -15.17 10.82 1.20
C ASP A 78 -14.69 11.28 -0.18
N GLU A 79 -14.18 12.51 -0.29
CA GLU A 79 -13.60 13.03 -1.52
C GLU A 79 -12.33 12.25 -1.91
N MET A 80 -11.57 11.80 -0.90
CA MET A 80 -10.37 11.00 -1.14
C MET A 80 -10.71 9.60 -1.66
N LEU A 81 -11.81 8.99 -1.20
CA LEU A 81 -12.34 7.72 -1.73
C LEU A 81 -12.71 7.85 -3.21
N ASP A 82 -13.47 8.89 -3.57
CA ASP A 82 -13.87 9.15 -4.95
C ASP A 82 -12.66 9.40 -5.85
N THR A 83 -11.66 10.12 -5.34
CA THR A 83 -10.40 10.38 -6.03
C THR A 83 -9.63 9.07 -6.26
N MET A 84 -9.49 8.25 -5.25
CA MET A 84 -8.83 6.94 -5.35
C MET A 84 -9.51 6.05 -6.40
N TYR A 85 -10.83 5.98 -6.38
CA TYR A 85 -11.61 5.21 -7.35
C TYR A 85 -11.43 5.73 -8.78
N SER A 86 -11.48 7.06 -8.96
CA SER A 86 -11.27 7.71 -10.25
C SER A 86 -9.87 7.45 -10.82
N VAL A 87 -8.84 7.56 -9.99
CA VAL A 87 -7.45 7.26 -10.38
C VAL A 87 -7.30 5.77 -10.72
N GLY A 88 -7.85 4.89 -9.90
CA GLY A 88 -7.81 3.45 -10.15
C GLY A 88 -8.45 3.05 -11.49
N LYS A 89 -9.55 3.69 -11.87
CA LYS A 89 -10.18 3.47 -13.18
C LYS A 89 -9.32 3.90 -14.37
N LYS A 90 -8.51 4.94 -14.20
CA LYS A 90 -7.61 5.47 -15.24
C LYS A 90 -6.30 4.70 -15.35
N MET A 91 -6.01 3.84 -14.38
CA MET A 91 -4.79 3.05 -14.38
C MET A 91 -4.82 2.02 -15.53
N PRO A 92 -3.74 1.87 -16.31
CA PRO A 92 -3.63 0.86 -17.37
C PRO A 92 -3.87 -0.56 -16.83
N ALA A 93 -4.44 -1.44 -17.67
CA ALA A 93 -4.78 -2.80 -17.28
C ALA A 93 -3.58 -3.61 -16.79
N GLU A 94 -2.41 -3.39 -17.36
CA GLU A 94 -1.15 -4.07 -16.99
C GLU A 94 -0.66 -3.73 -15.59
N LEU A 95 -1.19 -2.66 -14.96
CA LEU A 95 -0.84 -2.23 -13.61
C LEU A 95 -1.93 -2.52 -12.56
N ARG A 96 -2.97 -3.28 -12.94
CA ARG A 96 -4.13 -3.62 -12.11
C ARG A 96 -4.22 -5.11 -11.82
N GLU A 97 -3.19 -5.69 -11.17
CA GLU A 97 -3.15 -7.09 -10.72
C GLU A 97 -3.10 -8.13 -11.87
N THR A 98 -2.72 -7.72 -13.07
CA THR A 98 -2.63 -8.61 -14.22
C THR A 98 -1.28 -9.32 -14.35
N ALA A 99 -0.28 -8.92 -13.56
CA ALA A 99 1.11 -9.37 -13.67
C ALA A 99 1.75 -9.12 -15.07
N LEU A 100 1.20 -8.18 -15.83
CA LEU A 100 1.65 -7.86 -17.19
C LEU A 100 2.56 -6.64 -17.26
N GLY A 101 2.64 -5.84 -16.18
CA GLY A 101 3.41 -4.60 -16.12
C GLY A 101 4.17 -4.43 -14.81
N GLY A 102 4.81 -3.28 -14.64
CA GLY A 102 5.54 -2.93 -13.43
C GLY A 102 6.64 -3.91 -13.06
N CYS A 103 6.73 -4.29 -11.79
CA CYS A 103 7.74 -5.24 -11.29
C CYS A 103 7.64 -6.61 -11.98
N ALA A 104 6.43 -7.05 -12.31
CA ALA A 104 6.20 -8.34 -12.95
C ALA A 104 6.80 -8.40 -14.37
N ALA A 105 6.84 -7.28 -15.09
CA ALA A 105 7.37 -7.21 -16.45
C ALA A 105 8.88 -6.97 -16.52
N THR A 106 9.58 -6.85 -15.40
CA THR A 106 11.05 -6.73 -15.40
C THR A 106 11.68 -8.04 -15.86
N PRO A 107 12.90 -8.01 -16.48
CA PRO A 107 13.59 -9.23 -16.88
C PRO A 107 13.74 -10.24 -15.74
N THR A 108 14.04 -9.76 -14.53
CA THR A 108 14.16 -10.60 -13.33
C THR A 108 12.80 -11.15 -12.90
N GLY A 109 11.75 -10.33 -12.92
CA GLY A 109 10.38 -10.74 -12.60
C GLY A 109 9.89 -11.84 -13.55
N CYS A 110 10.11 -11.67 -14.84
CA CYS A 110 9.78 -12.69 -15.84
C CYS A 110 10.57 -13.99 -15.64
N ALA A 111 11.88 -13.91 -15.35
CA ALA A 111 12.71 -15.08 -15.11
C ALA A 111 12.26 -15.84 -13.86
N PHE A 112 11.87 -15.13 -12.81
CA PHE A 112 11.29 -15.71 -11.60
C PHE A 112 9.94 -16.40 -11.89
N ALA A 113 9.04 -15.72 -12.56
CA ALA A 113 7.72 -16.25 -12.92
C ALA A 113 7.83 -17.52 -13.80
N CYS A 114 8.83 -17.60 -14.67
CA CYS A 114 9.12 -18.79 -15.50
C CYS A 114 9.90 -19.90 -14.79
N GLY A 115 10.19 -19.76 -13.50
CA GLY A 115 10.95 -20.74 -12.72
C GLY A 115 12.44 -20.82 -13.05
N LYS A 116 12.95 -19.89 -13.87
CA LYS A 116 14.38 -19.79 -14.22
C LYS A 116 15.22 -19.20 -13.10
N LEU A 117 14.59 -18.48 -12.19
CA LEU A 117 15.22 -17.90 -11.00
C LEU A 117 14.46 -18.37 -9.77
N LYS A 118 15.17 -18.89 -8.78
CA LYS A 118 14.62 -19.24 -7.47
C LYS A 118 15.11 -18.23 -6.45
N LEU A 119 14.23 -17.78 -5.55
CA LEU A 119 14.68 -17.08 -4.35
C LEU A 119 15.47 -18.08 -3.51
N THR A 120 16.80 -17.96 -3.53
CA THR A 120 17.62 -18.66 -2.55
C THR A 120 17.41 -17.96 -1.22
N SER A 121 16.74 -18.61 -0.28
CA SER A 121 16.82 -18.23 1.13
C SER A 121 18.31 -18.07 1.47
N PRO A 122 18.74 -16.98 2.12
CA PRO A 122 20.10 -16.93 2.63
C PRO A 122 20.25 -18.14 3.54
N SER A 123 21.13 -19.06 3.12
CA SER A 123 21.48 -20.19 3.96
C SER A 123 21.92 -19.62 5.31
N HIS A 124 21.24 -19.95 6.38
CA HIS A 124 21.77 -19.84 7.72
C HIS A 124 23.05 -20.69 7.75
N LYS A 125 24.19 -20.11 7.35
CA LYS A 125 25.45 -20.60 7.81
C LYS A 125 25.47 -20.28 9.29
N ALA A 126 25.12 -21.30 10.10
CA ALA A 126 25.39 -21.28 11.52
C ALA A 126 26.87 -20.91 11.71
N MET A 127 27.11 -19.84 12.47
CA MET A 127 28.40 -19.64 13.12
C MET A 127 28.52 -20.65 14.24
#